data_9c5633ae170e4078e184de0d12f1aebf
#
_entry.id   9c5633ae170e4078e184de0d12f1aebf
#
_cell.length_a   1.000
_cell.length_b   1.000
_cell.length_c   1.000
_cell.angle_alpha   90.00
_cell.angle_beta   90.00
_cell.angle_gamma   90.00
#
_symmetry.space_group_name_H-M   'P 1'
#
loop_
_entity.id
_entity.type
_entity.pdbx_description
1 polymer ?
#
loop_
_entity_poly.entity_id
_entity_poly.type
_entity_poly.pdbx_seq_one_letter_code
_entity_poly.pdbx_strand_id
1 'polypeptide(L)'
;MDDKRIIELYFDRDERAIEETRISYGRLIYSVAYGILESPPDSEECENDTYLRTWDSIPPTRPSYFSAYLSRITRNLALNRLRDDKRRRPLGVELAFEELAEAIPDGGGDMCEELELRDALNDFLSSLGKTKRQIFMKRYFFMRDVRTIAREMGVTVSSVKVTLHRVRAELRDFLEKRGIVI
;
A
#
# COMPACT_ATOMS: atom_id res chain seq x y z
N MET A 1 -5.00 -18.79 12.43
CA MET A 1 -6.14 -19.36 11.66
C MET A 1 -5.89 -19.14 10.17
N ASP A 2 -6.48 -19.95 9.26
CA ASP A 2 -6.39 -19.74 7.81
C ASP A 2 -7.28 -18.57 7.38
N ASP A 3 -6.86 -17.82 6.34
CA ASP A 3 -7.57 -16.62 5.83
C ASP A 3 -9.03 -16.89 5.48
N LYS A 4 -9.31 -18.03 4.82
CA LYS A 4 -10.68 -18.40 4.46
C LYS A 4 -11.56 -18.51 5.69
N ARG A 5 -11.04 -19.12 6.77
CA ARG A 5 -11.80 -19.29 8.00
C ARG A 5 -12.05 -17.97 8.72
N ILE A 6 -11.07 -17.04 8.69
CA ILE A 6 -11.24 -15.70 9.25
C ILE A 6 -12.33 -14.95 8.47
N ILE A 7 -12.29 -15.01 7.12
CA ILE A 7 -13.28 -14.37 6.27
C ILE A 7 -14.70 -14.93 6.53
N GLU A 8 -14.85 -16.25 6.72
CA GLU A 8 -16.15 -16.85 7.07
C GLU A 8 -16.67 -16.29 8.41
N LEU A 9 -15.83 -16.12 9.42
CA LEU A 9 -16.26 -15.50 10.69
C LEU A 9 -16.82 -14.09 10.49
N TYR A 10 -16.25 -13.28 9.58
CA TYR A 10 -16.81 -11.98 9.20
C TYR A 10 -18.18 -12.12 8.54
N PHE A 11 -18.38 -13.11 7.65
CA PHE A 11 -19.67 -13.37 7.01
C PHE A 11 -20.72 -13.82 8.02
N ASP A 12 -20.33 -14.63 9.01
CA ASP A 12 -21.18 -15.10 10.10
C ASP A 12 -21.44 -13.99 11.16
N ARG A 13 -20.83 -12.80 11.01
CA ARG A 13 -20.90 -11.71 12.00
C ARG A 13 -20.42 -12.16 13.39
N ASP A 14 -19.43 -13.03 13.43
CA ASP A 14 -18.81 -13.51 14.66
C ASP A 14 -17.66 -12.58 15.06
N GLU A 15 -17.74 -11.95 16.24
CA GLU A 15 -16.73 -11.01 16.73
C GLU A 15 -15.33 -11.62 16.85
N ARG A 16 -15.21 -12.93 16.92
CA ARG A 16 -13.91 -13.63 16.87
C ARG A 16 -13.14 -13.34 15.59
N ALA A 17 -13.81 -12.92 14.51
CA ALA A 17 -13.15 -12.49 13.28
C ALA A 17 -12.14 -11.36 13.52
N ILE A 18 -12.50 -10.38 14.35
CA ILE A 18 -11.63 -9.24 14.69
C ILE A 18 -10.41 -9.72 15.46
N GLU A 19 -10.63 -10.56 16.48
CA GLU A 19 -9.53 -11.09 17.31
C GLU A 19 -8.56 -11.95 16.49
N GLU A 20 -9.06 -12.85 15.64
CA GLU A 20 -8.23 -13.67 14.78
C GLU A 20 -7.46 -12.84 13.74
N THR A 21 -8.07 -11.77 13.25
CA THR A 21 -7.38 -10.81 12.36
C THR A 21 -6.26 -10.10 13.11
N ARG A 22 -6.51 -9.67 14.34
CA ARG A 22 -5.51 -9.01 15.19
C ARG A 22 -4.33 -9.93 15.49
N ILE A 23 -4.58 -11.19 15.84
CA ILE A 23 -3.53 -12.19 16.11
C ILE A 23 -2.68 -12.46 14.86
N SER A 24 -3.33 -12.62 13.69
CA SER A 24 -2.65 -13.03 12.47
C SER A 24 -1.98 -11.86 11.73
N TYR A 25 -2.57 -10.67 11.78
CA TYR A 25 -2.23 -9.54 10.92
C TYR A 25 -1.94 -8.22 11.65
N GLY A 26 -2.09 -8.13 12.97
CA GLY A 26 -1.88 -6.90 13.74
C GLY A 26 -0.51 -6.27 13.47
N ARG A 27 0.56 -7.08 13.44
CA ARG A 27 1.91 -6.59 13.13
C ARG A 27 2.02 -5.99 11.72
N LEU A 28 1.36 -6.60 10.73
CA LEU A 28 1.34 -6.10 9.36
C LEU A 28 0.59 -4.77 9.30
N ILE A 29 -0.61 -4.71 9.86
CA ILE A 29 -1.46 -3.52 9.90
C ILE A 29 -0.71 -2.37 10.59
N TYR A 30 -0.20 -2.60 11.79
CA TYR A 30 0.58 -1.60 12.52
C TYR A 30 1.81 -1.12 11.73
N SER A 31 2.55 -2.06 11.09
CA SER A 31 3.73 -1.72 10.29
C SER A 31 3.39 -0.82 9.08
N VAL A 32 2.27 -1.08 8.43
CA VAL A 32 1.77 -0.24 7.32
C VAL A 32 1.37 1.14 7.83
N ALA A 33 0.59 1.21 8.90
CA ALA A 33 0.17 2.47 9.51
C ALA A 33 1.38 3.30 9.97
N TYR A 34 2.29 2.69 10.74
CA TYR A 34 3.48 3.37 11.24
C TYR A 34 4.44 3.79 10.12
N GLY A 35 4.53 2.99 9.06
CA GLY A 35 5.29 3.32 7.87
C GLY A 35 4.85 4.63 7.20
N ILE A 36 3.60 5.04 7.38
CA ILE A 36 3.00 6.25 6.80
C ILE A 36 2.93 7.39 7.84
N LEU A 37 2.43 7.09 9.04
CA LEU A 37 2.10 8.10 10.06
C LEU A 37 3.28 8.51 10.94
N GLU A 38 4.29 7.65 11.13
CA GLU A 38 5.46 7.86 12.00
C GLU A 38 5.12 8.23 13.45
N SER A 39 3.91 7.95 13.89
CA SER A 39 3.38 8.26 15.21
C SER A 39 2.78 6.99 15.81
N PRO A 40 3.30 6.49 16.95
CA PRO A 40 2.76 5.31 17.59
C PRO A 40 1.26 5.45 17.93
N PRO A 41 0.79 6.53 18.59
CA PRO A 41 -0.64 6.65 18.94
C PRO A 41 -1.54 6.71 17.69
N ASP A 42 -1.16 7.47 16.66
CA ASP A 42 -1.95 7.54 15.41
C ASP A 42 -1.97 6.18 14.68
N SER A 43 -0.89 5.40 14.81
CA SER A 43 -0.77 4.08 14.19
C SER A 43 -1.63 3.03 14.90
N GLU A 44 -1.71 3.06 16.23
CA GLU A 44 -2.59 2.21 17.02
C GLU A 44 -4.07 2.52 16.74
N GLU A 45 -4.41 3.80 16.63
CA GLU A 45 -5.76 4.22 16.27
C GLU A 45 -6.11 3.80 14.82
N CYS A 46 -5.18 3.96 13.87
CA CYS A 46 -5.36 3.50 12.49
C CYS A 46 -5.50 1.98 12.41
N GLU A 47 -4.81 1.22 13.26
CA GLU A 47 -4.95 -0.23 13.38
C GLU A 47 -6.38 -0.59 13.81
N ASN A 48 -6.90 0.04 14.86
CA ASN A 48 -8.26 -0.18 15.34
C ASN A 48 -9.30 0.17 14.27
N ASP A 49 -9.14 1.32 13.59
CA ASP A 49 -10.02 1.70 12.49
C ASP A 49 -9.99 0.70 11.32
N THR A 50 -8.83 0.06 11.08
CA THR A 50 -8.69 -0.98 10.06
C THR A 50 -9.57 -2.19 10.40
N TYR A 51 -9.61 -2.62 11.67
CA TYR A 51 -10.50 -3.71 12.09
C TYR A 51 -11.97 -3.36 11.91
N LEU A 52 -12.38 -2.17 12.35
CA LEU A 52 -13.75 -1.69 12.20
C LEU A 52 -14.15 -1.60 10.71
N ARG A 53 -13.27 -1.01 9.88
CA ARG A 53 -13.55 -0.89 8.46
C ARG A 53 -13.62 -2.24 7.75
N THR A 54 -12.83 -3.22 8.19
CA THR A 54 -12.90 -4.58 7.68
C THR A 54 -14.22 -5.24 8.07
N TRP A 55 -14.65 -5.07 9.32
CA TRP A 55 -15.95 -5.55 9.80
C TRP A 55 -17.11 -4.99 9.01
N ASP A 56 -17.10 -3.69 8.70
CA ASP A 56 -18.17 -3.03 7.95
C ASP A 56 -18.20 -3.46 6.47
N SER A 57 -17.06 -3.81 5.91
CA SER A 57 -16.94 -4.11 4.47
C SER A 57 -17.06 -5.59 4.13
N ILE A 58 -16.94 -6.48 5.09
CA ILE A 58 -17.19 -7.92 4.94
C ILE A 58 -18.37 -8.32 5.82
N PRO A 59 -19.49 -8.83 5.29
CA PRO A 59 -19.88 -8.84 3.90
C PRO A 59 -20.27 -7.46 3.35
N PRO A 60 -20.47 -7.24 2.03
CA PRO A 60 -20.53 -8.25 0.97
C PRO A 60 -19.17 -8.61 0.36
N THR A 61 -18.11 -7.83 0.60
CA THR A 61 -16.80 -8.05 -0.02
C THR A 61 -16.20 -9.39 0.43
N ARG A 62 -15.71 -10.19 -0.53
CA ARG A 62 -14.98 -11.44 -0.24
C ARG A 62 -13.56 -11.35 -0.84
N PRO A 63 -12.56 -10.91 -0.08
CA PRO A 63 -11.21 -10.73 -0.59
C PRO A 63 -10.54 -12.07 -0.92
N SER A 64 -9.88 -12.14 -2.10
CA SER A 64 -9.08 -13.30 -2.50
C SER A 64 -7.74 -13.38 -1.76
N TYR A 65 -7.17 -12.22 -1.38
CA TYR A 65 -5.92 -12.09 -0.64
C TYR A 65 -6.14 -11.18 0.56
N PHE A 66 -6.39 -11.79 1.72
CA PHE A 66 -6.83 -11.07 2.91
C PHE A 66 -5.77 -10.09 3.44
N SER A 67 -4.50 -10.49 3.45
CA SER A 67 -3.39 -9.60 3.85
C SER A 67 -3.27 -8.35 2.98
N ALA A 68 -3.43 -8.48 1.66
CA ALA A 68 -3.40 -7.36 0.73
C ALA A 68 -4.62 -6.45 0.92
N TYR A 69 -5.79 -7.03 1.18
CA TYR A 69 -7.02 -6.30 1.48
C TYR A 69 -6.88 -5.43 2.75
N LEU A 70 -6.38 -6.01 3.84
CA LEU A 70 -6.10 -5.29 5.08
C LEU A 70 -5.07 -4.17 4.88
N SER A 71 -3.97 -4.46 4.18
CA SER A 71 -2.93 -3.47 3.88
C SER A 71 -3.48 -2.28 3.09
N ARG A 72 -4.40 -2.51 2.14
CA ARG A 72 -5.07 -1.46 1.36
C ARG A 72 -5.96 -0.59 2.24
N ILE A 73 -6.79 -1.19 3.10
CA ILE A 73 -7.64 -0.46 4.05
C ILE A 73 -6.76 0.41 4.96
N THR A 74 -5.77 -0.20 5.61
CA THR A 74 -4.85 0.50 6.52
C THR A 74 -4.15 1.67 5.84
N ARG A 75 -3.62 1.43 4.64
CA ARG A 75 -2.94 2.47 3.86
C ARG A 75 -3.86 3.65 3.55
N ASN A 76 -5.08 3.38 3.11
CA ASN A 76 -6.05 4.42 2.80
C ASN A 76 -6.43 5.24 4.04
N LEU A 77 -6.65 4.59 5.17
CA LEU A 77 -6.94 5.25 6.45
C LEU A 77 -5.76 6.13 6.90
N ALA A 78 -4.54 5.59 6.85
CA ALA A 78 -3.34 6.32 7.22
C ALA A 78 -3.09 7.53 6.31
N LEU A 79 -3.29 7.40 4.99
CA LEU A 79 -3.16 8.52 4.06
C LEU A 79 -4.22 9.60 4.27
N ASN A 80 -5.47 9.22 4.56
CA ASN A 80 -6.52 10.18 4.88
C ASN A 80 -6.16 10.96 6.14
N ARG A 81 -5.73 10.29 7.23
CA ARG A 81 -5.25 10.95 8.45
C ARG A 81 -4.09 11.91 8.19
N LEU A 82 -3.14 11.49 7.36
CA LEU A 82 -1.99 12.33 6.98
C LEU A 82 -2.43 13.57 6.19
N ARG A 83 -3.47 13.47 5.35
CA ARG A 83 -4.05 14.61 4.62
C ARG A 83 -4.82 15.56 5.53
N ASP A 84 -5.54 15.03 6.51
CA ASP A 84 -6.34 15.82 7.46
C ASP A 84 -5.45 16.54 8.48
N ASP A 85 -4.30 15.97 8.83
CA ASP A 85 -3.30 16.65 9.66
C ASP A 85 -2.52 17.70 8.86
N LYS A 86 -3.07 18.91 8.81
CA LYS A 86 -2.47 20.08 8.13
C LYS A 86 -1.06 20.40 8.60
N ARG A 87 -0.64 19.96 9.80
CA ARG A 87 0.70 20.17 10.37
C ARG A 87 1.73 19.21 9.79
N ARG A 88 1.28 18.08 9.25
CA ARG A 88 2.12 17.00 8.74
C ARG A 88 2.03 16.82 7.23
N ARG A 89 1.37 17.73 6.49
CA ARG A 89 1.30 17.66 5.02
C ARG A 89 2.73 17.61 4.46
N PRO A 90 3.28 16.43 4.18
CA PRO A 90 4.53 16.37 3.47
C PRO A 90 4.22 16.75 2.03
N LEU A 91 4.84 17.82 1.53
CA LEU A 91 4.95 18.11 0.08
C LEU A 91 5.30 16.84 -0.75
N GLY A 92 5.86 15.82 -0.09
CA GLY A 92 6.25 14.57 -0.71
C GLY A 92 5.11 13.61 -1.08
N VAL A 93 3.92 13.71 -0.47
CA VAL A 93 2.79 12.79 -0.77
C VAL A 93 2.14 13.15 -2.10
N GLU A 94 1.83 14.42 -2.32
CA GLU A 94 1.27 14.90 -3.59
C GLU A 94 2.22 14.62 -4.75
N LEU A 95 3.51 14.96 -4.58
CA LEU A 95 4.55 14.65 -5.57
C LEU A 95 4.71 13.15 -5.85
N ALA A 96 4.52 12.27 -4.85
CA ALA A 96 4.63 10.84 -5.07
C ALA A 96 3.47 10.30 -5.92
N PHE A 97 2.27 10.83 -5.72
CA PHE A 97 1.12 10.48 -6.56
C PHE A 97 1.29 10.98 -7.99
N GLU A 98 1.73 12.23 -8.19
CA GLU A 98 2.00 12.78 -9.52
C GLU A 98 3.10 11.98 -10.24
N GLU A 99 4.22 11.68 -9.55
CA GLU A 99 5.30 10.86 -10.10
C GLU A 99 4.83 9.47 -10.54
N LEU A 100 3.91 8.85 -9.79
CA LEU A 100 3.41 7.50 -10.09
C LEU A 100 2.34 7.53 -11.19
N ALA A 101 1.50 8.56 -11.23
CA ALA A 101 0.49 8.76 -12.27
C ALA A 101 1.11 8.87 -13.68
N GLU A 102 2.36 9.34 -13.79
CA GLU A 102 3.10 9.32 -15.05
C GLU A 102 3.45 7.90 -15.58
N ALA A 103 3.35 6.89 -14.71
CA ALA A 103 3.79 5.52 -15.01
C ALA A 103 2.69 4.46 -14.88
N ILE A 104 1.51 4.83 -14.40
CA ILE A 104 0.36 3.93 -14.20
C ILE A 104 -0.88 4.62 -14.78
N PRO A 105 -1.73 3.90 -15.54
CA PRO A 105 -2.96 4.47 -16.09
C PRO A 105 -3.90 4.96 -14.98
N ASP A 106 -4.66 6.01 -15.28
CA ASP A 106 -5.75 6.45 -14.41
C ASP A 106 -6.75 5.31 -14.21
N GLY A 107 -7.03 4.96 -12.94
CA GLY A 107 -7.85 3.83 -12.55
C GLY A 107 -9.36 4.01 -12.83
N GLY A 108 -9.71 4.26 -14.09
CA GLY A 108 -11.08 4.33 -14.59
C GLY A 108 -11.55 3.07 -15.31
N GLY A 109 -10.77 1.98 -15.20
CA GLY A 109 -11.04 0.73 -15.90
C GLY A 109 -12.08 -0.17 -15.23
N ASP A 110 -12.55 -1.15 -15.99
CA ASP A 110 -13.36 -2.26 -15.54
C ASP A 110 -12.64 -3.05 -14.43
N MET A 111 -13.39 -3.77 -13.60
CA MET A 111 -12.87 -4.64 -12.52
C MET A 111 -11.85 -5.67 -13.03
N CYS A 112 -11.96 -6.08 -14.29
CA CYS A 112 -11.01 -6.98 -14.95
C CYS A 112 -9.66 -6.29 -15.20
N GLU A 113 -9.67 -5.05 -15.67
CA GLU A 113 -8.49 -4.23 -15.92
C GLU A 113 -7.76 -3.88 -14.60
N GLU A 114 -8.50 -3.62 -13.51
CA GLU A 114 -7.90 -3.42 -12.19
C GLU A 114 -7.20 -4.68 -11.67
N LEU A 115 -7.74 -5.86 -11.92
CA LEU A 115 -7.12 -7.14 -11.55
C LEU A 115 -5.85 -7.40 -12.35
N GLU A 116 -5.88 -7.17 -13.66
CA GLU A 116 -4.72 -7.34 -14.54
C GLU A 116 -3.60 -6.37 -14.19
N LEU A 117 -3.93 -5.11 -13.93
CA LEU A 117 -2.95 -4.11 -13.49
C LEU A 117 -2.31 -4.49 -12.15
N ARG A 118 -3.11 -4.97 -11.20
CA ARG A 118 -2.61 -5.41 -9.89
C ARG A 118 -1.65 -6.57 -10.01
N ASP A 119 -1.99 -7.57 -10.82
CA ASP A 119 -1.15 -8.75 -11.00
C ASP A 119 0.14 -8.38 -11.77
N ALA A 120 0.04 -7.51 -12.76
CA ALA A 120 1.20 -6.95 -13.46
C ALA A 120 2.13 -6.18 -12.52
N LEU A 121 1.59 -5.35 -11.62
CA LEU A 121 2.38 -4.62 -10.61
C LEU A 121 3.08 -5.56 -9.62
N ASN A 122 2.41 -6.62 -9.17
CA ASN A 122 3.01 -7.63 -8.28
C ASN A 122 4.17 -8.37 -8.97
N ASP A 123 3.98 -8.77 -10.23
CA ASP A 123 5.03 -9.40 -11.03
C ASP A 123 6.21 -8.47 -11.26
N PHE A 124 5.94 -7.21 -11.62
CA PHE A 124 6.98 -6.20 -11.78
C PHE A 124 7.79 -6.01 -10.49
N LEU A 125 7.12 -5.79 -9.35
CA LEU A 125 7.78 -5.62 -8.06
C LEU A 125 8.60 -6.86 -7.68
N SER A 126 8.12 -8.05 -8.03
CA SER A 126 8.83 -9.31 -7.78
C SER A 126 10.08 -9.45 -8.64
N SER A 127 10.08 -8.89 -9.85
CA SER A 127 11.23 -8.89 -10.77
C SER A 127 12.34 -7.90 -10.36
N LEU A 128 12.02 -6.87 -9.57
CA LEU A 128 12.99 -5.89 -9.12
C LEU A 128 14.00 -6.46 -8.12
N GLY A 129 15.26 -6.09 -8.27
CA GLY A 129 16.27 -6.34 -7.25
C GLY A 129 15.91 -5.67 -5.91
N LYS A 130 16.35 -6.27 -4.80
CA LYS A 130 15.98 -5.90 -3.42
C LYS A 130 16.05 -4.39 -3.15
N THR A 131 17.14 -3.73 -3.54
CA THR A 131 17.36 -2.30 -3.28
C THR A 131 16.37 -1.41 -4.06
N LYS A 132 16.17 -1.68 -5.36
CA LYS A 132 15.20 -0.95 -6.19
C LYS A 132 13.79 -1.11 -5.64
N ARG A 133 13.40 -2.34 -5.29
CA ARG A 133 12.09 -2.64 -4.70
C ARG A 133 11.88 -1.88 -3.39
N GLN A 134 12.86 -1.88 -2.49
CA GLN A 134 12.76 -1.17 -1.21
C GLN A 134 12.60 0.34 -1.40
N ILE A 135 13.39 0.95 -2.30
CA ILE A 135 13.28 2.39 -2.60
C ILE A 135 11.91 2.72 -3.18
N PHE A 136 11.42 1.90 -4.12
CA PHE A 136 10.10 2.07 -4.73
C PHE A 136 8.98 1.96 -3.69
N MET A 137 8.99 0.90 -2.86
CA MET A 137 7.99 0.70 -1.81
C MET A 137 8.02 1.83 -0.78
N LYS A 138 9.20 2.28 -0.35
CA LYS A 138 9.31 3.41 0.58
C LYS A 138 8.71 4.68 -0.01
N ARG A 139 8.93 4.97 -1.29
CA ARG A 139 8.42 6.17 -1.94
C ARG A 139 6.92 6.12 -2.18
N TYR A 140 6.40 5.05 -2.82
CA TYR A 140 5.04 5.01 -3.36
C TYR A 140 4.03 4.26 -2.48
N PHE A 141 4.48 3.32 -1.69
CA PHE A 141 3.61 2.63 -0.74
C PHE A 141 3.57 3.32 0.63
N PHE A 142 4.75 3.63 1.19
CA PHE A 142 4.88 4.29 2.49
C PHE A 142 4.95 5.82 2.41
N MET A 143 4.89 6.42 1.22
CA MET A 143 4.89 7.87 0.99
C MET A 143 6.06 8.62 1.62
N ARG A 144 7.23 7.96 1.74
CA ARG A 144 8.45 8.58 2.29
C ARG A 144 9.01 9.63 1.35
N ASP A 145 9.53 10.73 1.89
CA ASP A 145 10.28 11.69 1.10
C ASP A 145 11.67 11.14 0.72
N VAL A 146 12.21 11.66 -0.38
CA VAL A 146 13.47 11.16 -0.96
C VAL A 146 14.66 11.31 -0.01
N ARG A 147 14.69 12.34 0.85
CA ARG A 147 15.78 12.58 1.81
C ARG A 147 15.75 11.53 2.92
N THR A 148 14.56 11.22 3.42
CA THR A 148 14.34 10.16 4.41
C THR A 148 14.74 8.80 3.85
N ILE A 149 14.32 8.48 2.61
CA ILE A 149 14.74 7.23 1.94
C ILE A 149 16.26 7.16 1.83
N ALA A 150 16.91 8.23 1.40
CA ALA A 150 18.37 8.30 1.26
C ALA A 150 19.08 8.01 2.60
N ARG A 151 18.61 8.63 3.68
CA ARG A 151 19.15 8.42 5.03
C ARG A 151 18.94 6.98 5.52
N GLU A 152 17.75 6.42 5.36
CA GLU A 152 17.41 5.06 5.81
C GLU A 152 18.15 3.97 5.02
N MET A 153 18.42 4.24 3.73
CA MET A 153 19.11 3.30 2.85
C MET A 153 20.63 3.47 2.83
N GLY A 154 21.18 4.51 3.50
CA GLY A 154 22.60 4.81 3.49
C GLY A 154 23.14 5.21 2.12
N VAL A 155 22.32 5.88 1.29
CA VAL A 155 22.67 6.29 -0.08
C VAL A 155 22.48 7.81 -0.25
N THR A 156 22.94 8.37 -1.37
CA THR A 156 22.74 9.78 -1.67
C THR A 156 21.31 10.07 -2.16
N VAL A 157 20.82 11.28 -1.94
CA VAL A 157 19.53 11.76 -2.46
C VAL A 157 19.48 11.64 -3.98
N SER A 158 20.58 11.94 -4.67
CA SER A 158 20.71 11.82 -6.11
C SER A 158 20.54 10.36 -6.57
N SER A 159 21.16 9.41 -5.86
CA SER A 159 21.02 7.97 -6.15
C SER A 159 19.57 7.51 -6.02
N VAL A 160 18.84 7.95 -4.99
CA VAL A 160 17.42 7.63 -4.83
C VAL A 160 16.59 8.18 -5.99
N LYS A 161 16.79 9.46 -6.36
CA LYS A 161 16.07 10.09 -7.48
C LYS A 161 16.31 9.35 -8.81
N VAL A 162 17.56 9.04 -9.12
CA VAL A 162 17.93 8.30 -10.34
C VAL A 162 17.30 6.90 -10.33
N THR A 163 17.34 6.21 -9.18
CA THR A 163 16.73 4.89 -9.06
C THR A 163 15.23 4.94 -9.28
N LEU A 164 14.52 5.88 -8.66
CA LEU A 164 13.07 6.06 -8.83
C LEU A 164 12.72 6.36 -10.29
N HIS A 165 13.45 7.27 -10.93
CA HIS A 165 13.24 7.59 -12.34
C HIS A 165 13.39 6.34 -13.24
N ARG A 166 14.47 5.57 -13.04
CA ARG A 166 14.71 4.35 -13.83
C ARG A 166 13.63 3.28 -13.57
N VAL A 167 13.23 3.08 -12.31
CA VAL A 167 12.20 2.09 -11.97
C VAL A 167 10.84 2.48 -12.56
N ARG A 168 10.49 3.77 -12.61
CA ARG A 168 9.26 4.21 -13.29
C ARG A 168 9.30 3.94 -14.79
N ALA A 169 10.43 4.21 -15.44
CA ALA A 169 10.59 3.88 -16.86
C ALA A 169 10.49 2.36 -17.10
N GLU A 170 11.19 1.55 -16.28
CA GLU A 170 11.10 0.09 -16.33
C GLU A 170 9.66 -0.41 -16.12
N LEU A 171 8.89 0.22 -15.23
CA LEU A 171 7.48 -0.10 -14.98
C LEU A 171 6.61 0.22 -16.20
N ARG A 172 6.78 1.40 -16.79
CA ARG A 172 6.03 1.79 -18.00
C ARG A 172 6.26 0.79 -19.12
N ASP A 173 7.53 0.51 -19.46
CA ASP A 173 7.89 -0.46 -20.49
C ASP A 173 7.32 -1.87 -20.20
N PHE A 174 7.25 -2.24 -18.92
CA PHE A 174 6.72 -3.53 -18.50
C PHE A 174 5.20 -3.62 -18.69
N LEU A 175 4.46 -2.55 -18.37
CA LEU A 175 3.01 -2.47 -18.56
C LEU A 175 2.64 -2.42 -20.04
N GLU A 176 3.33 -1.61 -20.83
CA GLU A 176 3.13 -1.53 -22.28
C GLU A 176 3.32 -2.88 -22.98
N LYS A 177 4.35 -3.66 -22.59
CA LYS A 177 4.59 -5.01 -23.12
C LYS A 177 3.47 -6.00 -22.80
N ARG A 178 2.68 -5.74 -21.78
CA ARG A 178 1.50 -6.54 -21.41
C ARG A 178 0.21 -6.01 -22.02
N GLY A 179 0.29 -4.98 -22.86
CA GLY A 179 -0.88 -4.37 -23.50
C GLY A 179 -1.70 -3.47 -22.55
N ILE A 180 -1.16 -3.14 -21.37
CA ILE A 180 -1.81 -2.22 -20.45
C ILE A 180 -1.45 -0.80 -20.92
N VAL A 181 -2.45 -0.09 -21.44
CA VAL A 181 -2.29 1.27 -21.98
C VAL A 181 -2.16 2.26 -20.82
N ILE A 182 -1.13 3.12 -20.90
CA ILE A 182 -0.84 4.16 -19.90
C ILE A 182 -1.34 5.50 -20.41
#